data_fa4d797d93feafb390bcbe9b19472f15
#
_entry.id   fa4d797d93feafb390bcbe9b19472f15
#
_cell.length_a   1.000
_cell.length_b   1.000
_cell.length_c   1.000
_cell.angle_alpha   90.00
_cell.angle_beta   90.00
_cell.angle_gamma   90.00
#
_symmetry.space_group_name_H-M   'P 1'
#
loop_
_entity.id
_entity.type
_entity.pdbx_description
1 polymer ?
#
loop_
_entity_poly.entity_id
_entity_poly.type
_entity_poly.pdbx_seq_one_letter_code
_entity_poly.pdbx_strand_id
1 'polypeptide(L)'
;MSDFAYPLHEECGVFGIYDRAGTEDVAAAAYSALYALQHRGQESCGIAVNDDGVIQGHRDLGLVNEVFTPAVLGSLSTPTAHMATGHVRYATAGSRVRANAQPMIVRHGRGTMALCHNGNLTNALELRRQLENEGAIFHGSSDTEVICYLITRNRLRMGSIETAISKTMDVLEGAYSLVIMSATKLIAVRDPRGYRPLCIGTLPGGGYVFASESCALDAAGATLLRDVEPGEIVIADTKTGELRSIKDHCGRPDTQMCVFEFIYFSRPDSIIEGSSVHEARKQAGRFLAQEHPVEADVVIGVPDSGLDAALGYSQESGIPYGIGFIKNKYIGRTFIQGSQKQRENSVRIKLNVVSSTVKGKRVVLVDDSIVRGTTSARIIKLLRDAGAKEVHFRVSAPPFKYPCYFGTDIPDQKLLVATGRNVEQ
;
A
#
# COMPACT_ATOMS: atom_id res chain seq x y z
N MET A 1 -8.31 27.16 9.96
CA MET A 1 -8.40 26.09 8.95
C MET A 1 -7.03 25.98 8.31
N SER A 2 -6.29 24.93 8.60
CA SER A 2 -4.90 24.80 8.22
C SER A 2 -4.82 24.18 6.83
N ASP A 3 -4.34 24.98 5.85
CA ASP A 3 -3.98 24.50 4.50
C ASP A 3 -2.75 23.59 4.59
N PHE A 4 -3.00 22.30 4.84
CA PHE A 4 -1.98 21.29 4.71
C PHE A 4 -1.95 20.77 3.27
N ALA A 5 -0.98 21.27 2.50
CA ALA A 5 -0.66 20.69 1.20
C ALA A 5 0.01 19.33 1.42
N TYR A 6 -0.75 18.23 1.34
CA TYR A 6 -0.21 16.89 1.35
C TYR A 6 0.11 16.45 -0.09
N PRO A 7 1.29 15.86 -0.37
CA PRO A 7 1.53 15.11 -1.61
C PRO A 7 0.58 13.91 -1.71
N LEU A 8 0.51 13.24 -2.86
CA LEU A 8 -0.11 11.91 -2.98
C LEU A 8 0.44 11.02 -1.86
N HIS A 9 -0.45 10.37 -1.15
CA HIS A 9 -0.10 9.58 0.01
C HIS A 9 -0.29 8.10 -0.29
N GLU A 10 0.51 7.31 0.38
CA GLU A 10 0.70 5.89 0.20
C GLU A 10 -0.48 5.10 0.76
N GLU A 11 -0.61 3.88 0.29
CA GLU A 11 -1.65 2.95 0.67
C GLU A 11 -1.12 2.00 1.74
N CYS A 12 -2.00 1.47 2.61
CA CYS A 12 -1.65 0.48 3.61
C CYS A 12 -1.03 -0.80 2.99
N GLY A 13 -0.25 -1.54 3.77
CA GLY A 13 0.24 -2.88 3.43
C GLY A 13 -0.19 -3.91 4.46
N VAL A 14 -0.66 -5.06 3.99
CA VAL A 14 -1.03 -6.22 4.81
C VAL A 14 -0.08 -7.38 4.55
N PHE A 15 0.14 -8.17 5.60
CA PHE A 15 0.99 -9.35 5.56
C PHE A 15 0.43 -10.43 6.49
N GLY A 16 0.61 -11.69 6.11
CA GLY A 16 0.33 -12.85 6.95
C GLY A 16 1.20 -14.03 6.56
N ILE A 17 1.67 -14.79 7.53
CA ILE A 17 2.50 -15.98 7.36
C ILE A 17 1.96 -17.12 8.20
N TYR A 18 1.90 -18.31 7.60
CA TYR A 18 1.75 -19.59 8.27
C TYR A 18 2.91 -20.49 7.86
N ASP A 19 3.80 -20.78 8.79
CA ASP A 19 4.88 -21.74 8.64
C ASP A 19 4.43 -23.10 9.16
N ARG A 20 4.23 -24.05 8.25
CA ARG A 20 3.81 -25.41 8.58
C ARG A 20 4.92 -26.24 9.23
N ALA A 21 6.17 -25.99 8.83
CA ALA A 21 7.33 -26.73 9.31
C ALA A 21 7.74 -26.29 10.72
N GLY A 22 7.40 -25.07 11.13
CA GLY A 22 7.86 -24.48 12.39
C GLY A 22 9.36 -24.21 12.41
N THR A 23 9.93 -23.93 11.25
CA THR A 23 11.37 -23.65 11.09
C THR A 23 11.67 -22.15 11.02
N GLU A 24 10.66 -21.33 10.75
CA GLU A 24 10.80 -19.88 10.61
C GLU A 24 10.42 -19.16 11.91
N ASP A 25 11.15 -18.12 12.25
CA ASP A 25 10.68 -17.09 13.20
C ASP A 25 9.64 -16.21 12.49
N VAL A 26 8.36 -16.55 12.66
CA VAL A 26 7.26 -15.85 11.96
C VAL A 26 7.16 -14.38 12.36
N ALA A 27 7.64 -13.97 13.55
CA ALA A 27 7.69 -12.57 13.96
C ALA A 27 8.79 -11.82 13.19
N ALA A 28 9.98 -12.42 13.04
CA ALA A 28 11.07 -11.87 12.26
C ALA A 28 10.75 -11.82 10.76
N ALA A 29 10.08 -12.85 10.22
CA ALA A 29 9.59 -12.86 8.85
C ALA A 29 8.56 -11.75 8.61
N ALA A 30 7.60 -11.56 9.53
CA ALA A 30 6.63 -10.47 9.47
C ALA A 30 7.32 -9.10 9.55
N TYR A 31 8.31 -8.92 10.41
CA TYR A 31 9.11 -7.69 10.46
C TYR A 31 9.76 -7.39 9.11
N SER A 32 10.44 -8.37 8.51
CA SER A 32 11.14 -8.21 7.23
C SER A 32 10.18 -7.85 6.09
N ALA A 33 9.04 -8.52 6.04
CA ALA A 33 7.98 -8.26 5.07
C ALA A 33 7.35 -6.87 5.23
N LEU A 34 7.06 -6.45 6.47
CA LEU A 34 6.55 -5.10 6.73
C LEU A 34 7.58 -4.02 6.40
N TYR A 35 8.87 -4.30 6.62
CA TYR A 35 9.94 -3.39 6.20
C TYR A 35 10.00 -3.27 4.67
N ALA A 36 9.80 -4.36 3.93
CA ALA A 36 9.66 -4.35 2.47
C ALA A 36 8.41 -3.58 2.00
N LEU A 37 7.31 -3.58 2.78
CA LEU A 37 6.08 -2.84 2.53
C LEU A 37 6.07 -1.41 3.11
N GLN A 38 7.16 -0.93 3.73
CA GLN A 38 7.19 0.36 4.42
C GLN A 38 6.83 1.55 3.52
N HIS A 39 7.07 1.43 2.21
CA HIS A 39 6.67 2.45 1.22
C HIS A 39 5.14 2.65 1.18
N ARG A 40 4.34 1.65 1.53
CA ARG A 40 2.87 1.71 1.55
C ARG A 40 2.32 2.41 2.80
N GLY A 41 3.03 2.40 3.93
CA GLY A 41 2.55 3.03 5.16
C GLY A 41 3.67 3.42 6.10
N GLN A 42 3.65 4.67 6.59
CA GLN A 42 4.70 5.25 7.43
C GLN A 42 4.17 5.90 8.71
N GLU A 43 2.88 5.73 9.01
CA GLU A 43 2.26 6.36 10.18
C GLU A 43 2.28 5.46 11.40
N SER A 44 1.90 4.21 11.20
CA SER A 44 1.91 3.20 12.25
C SER A 44 2.14 1.83 11.67
N CYS A 45 2.58 0.91 12.50
CA CYS A 45 2.74 -0.49 12.12
C CYS A 45 2.43 -1.40 13.30
N GLY A 46 2.22 -2.68 13.01
CA GLY A 46 1.97 -3.68 14.05
C GLY A 46 2.16 -5.09 13.53
N ILE A 47 2.47 -5.99 14.46
CA ILE A 47 2.56 -7.44 14.23
C ILE A 47 1.76 -8.12 15.33
N ALA A 48 0.98 -9.12 14.96
CA ALA A 48 0.35 -10.08 15.87
C ALA A 48 0.84 -11.49 15.53
N VAL A 49 1.12 -12.25 16.56
CA VAL A 49 1.63 -13.63 16.48
C VAL A 49 0.65 -14.56 17.18
N ASN A 50 0.47 -15.74 16.63
CA ASN A 50 -0.30 -16.81 17.24
C ASN A 50 0.66 -17.85 17.82
N ASP A 51 0.72 -17.89 19.13
CA ASP A 51 1.50 -18.83 19.92
C ASP A 51 0.56 -19.89 20.50
N ASP A 52 0.50 -21.06 19.87
CA ASP A 52 -0.37 -22.20 20.23
C ASP A 52 -1.84 -21.79 20.54
N GLY A 53 -2.41 -20.97 19.67
CA GLY A 53 -3.79 -20.48 19.77
C GLY A 53 -3.96 -19.21 20.60
N VAL A 54 -2.92 -18.73 21.26
CA VAL A 54 -2.91 -17.46 21.98
C VAL A 54 -2.40 -16.35 21.05
N ILE A 55 -3.27 -15.41 20.69
CA ILE A 55 -2.90 -14.28 19.85
C ILE A 55 -2.44 -13.12 20.73
N GLN A 56 -1.20 -12.71 20.53
CA GLN A 56 -0.59 -11.53 21.14
C GLN A 56 -0.01 -10.63 20.06
N GLY A 57 0.19 -9.35 20.33
CA GLY A 57 0.74 -8.45 19.33
C GLY A 57 1.21 -7.13 19.91
N HIS A 58 2.02 -6.44 19.12
CA HIS A 58 2.47 -5.09 19.40
C HIS A 58 2.16 -4.21 18.19
N ARG A 59 1.70 -2.98 18.45
CA ARG A 59 1.41 -1.97 17.44
C ARG A 59 1.58 -0.58 18.00
N ASP A 60 2.18 0.31 17.22
CA ASP A 60 2.37 1.70 17.64
C ASP A 60 2.50 2.64 16.42
N LEU A 61 2.54 3.93 16.71
CA LEU A 61 2.85 4.98 15.75
C LEU A 61 4.36 4.97 15.44
N GLY A 62 4.74 5.10 14.18
CA GLY A 62 6.12 5.13 13.72
C GLY A 62 6.42 4.13 12.61
N LEU A 63 7.67 4.13 12.17
CA LEU A 63 8.19 3.19 11.17
C LEU A 63 8.43 1.81 11.78
N VAL A 64 8.51 0.80 10.94
CA VAL A 64 8.71 -0.60 11.38
C VAL A 64 9.96 -0.75 12.25
N ASN A 65 11.07 -0.14 11.87
CA ASN A 65 12.32 -0.19 12.64
C ASN A 65 12.31 0.67 13.92
N GLU A 66 11.39 1.62 14.04
CA GLU A 66 11.21 2.45 15.23
C GLU A 66 10.33 1.72 16.26
N VAL A 67 9.26 1.09 15.80
CA VAL A 67 8.28 0.39 16.64
C VAL A 67 8.80 -0.97 17.10
N PHE A 68 9.42 -1.73 16.20
CA PHE A 68 9.93 -3.08 16.50
C PHE A 68 11.42 -3.05 16.84
N THR A 69 11.72 -2.56 18.04
CA THR A 69 13.07 -2.71 18.62
C THR A 69 13.40 -4.19 18.84
N PRO A 70 14.69 -4.59 18.96
CA PRO A 70 15.07 -5.98 19.26
C PRO A 70 14.33 -6.58 20.46
N ALA A 71 14.08 -5.78 21.50
CA ALA A 71 13.36 -6.22 22.70
C ALA A 71 11.86 -6.50 22.40
N VAL A 72 11.21 -5.63 21.63
CA VAL A 72 9.81 -5.81 21.23
C VAL A 72 9.67 -7.01 20.32
N LEU A 73 10.54 -7.13 19.30
CA LEU A 73 10.50 -8.24 18.37
C LEU A 73 10.77 -9.56 19.11
N GLY A 74 11.77 -9.62 19.98
CA GLY A 74 12.09 -10.78 20.80
C GLY A 74 10.96 -11.21 21.74
N SER A 75 10.08 -10.28 22.17
CA SER A 75 8.90 -10.63 22.97
C SER A 75 7.78 -11.32 22.17
N LEU A 76 7.81 -11.19 20.83
CA LEU A 76 6.86 -11.83 19.92
C LEU A 76 7.40 -13.13 19.32
N SER A 77 8.72 -13.31 19.33
CA SER A 77 9.40 -14.51 18.80
C SER A 77 9.32 -15.61 19.83
N THR A 78 8.49 -16.63 19.57
CA THR A 78 8.37 -17.82 20.42
C THR A 78 8.54 -19.08 19.57
N PRO A 79 9.16 -20.17 20.12
CA PRO A 79 9.39 -21.40 19.36
C PRO A 79 8.11 -22.13 18.91
N THR A 80 7.00 -21.82 19.53
CA THR A 80 5.68 -22.45 19.29
C THR A 80 4.78 -21.60 18.39
N ALA A 81 5.27 -20.42 17.97
CA ALA A 81 4.53 -19.56 17.06
C ALA A 81 4.70 -19.99 15.60
N HIS A 82 3.60 -20.37 14.96
CA HIS A 82 3.56 -20.80 13.57
C HIS A 82 2.82 -19.86 12.64
N MET A 83 2.16 -18.83 13.17
CA MET A 83 1.47 -17.82 12.38
C MET A 83 1.74 -16.42 12.89
N ALA A 84 1.85 -15.48 11.95
CA ALA A 84 1.85 -14.05 12.26
C ALA A 84 1.04 -13.29 11.21
N THR A 85 0.53 -12.12 11.60
CA THR A 85 -0.03 -11.12 10.68
C THR A 85 0.52 -9.76 11.02
N GLY A 86 0.71 -8.92 9.99
CA GLY A 86 1.30 -7.61 10.14
C GLY A 86 0.68 -6.57 9.24
N HIS A 87 0.87 -5.31 9.63
CA HIS A 87 0.31 -4.17 8.94
C HIS A 87 1.24 -2.96 8.99
N VAL A 88 1.35 -2.25 7.87
CA VAL A 88 1.87 -0.88 7.80
C VAL A 88 0.73 0.04 7.38
N ARG A 89 0.51 1.11 8.15
CA ARG A 89 -0.64 1.98 7.97
C ARG A 89 -0.25 3.33 7.39
N TYR A 90 -1.05 3.74 6.43
CA TYR A 90 -1.25 5.12 6.08
C TYR A 90 -2.69 5.55 6.47
N ALA A 91 -2.90 6.75 7.01
CA ALA A 91 -4.22 7.21 7.43
C ALA A 91 -5.07 7.64 6.25
N THR A 92 -5.89 6.74 5.72
CA THR A 92 -6.92 7.02 4.69
C THR A 92 -8.26 7.34 5.35
N ALA A 93 -8.63 6.58 6.38
CA ALA A 93 -9.82 6.79 7.18
C ALA A 93 -9.46 6.84 8.66
N GLY A 94 -10.02 7.81 9.37
CA GLY A 94 -9.81 8.01 10.81
C GLY A 94 -8.58 8.85 11.15
N SER A 95 -8.50 9.25 12.44
CA SER A 95 -7.43 10.09 12.94
C SER A 95 -6.12 9.33 13.15
N ARG A 96 -5.00 10.07 13.17
CA ARG A 96 -3.66 9.54 13.52
C ARG A 96 -3.56 9.25 15.00
N VAL A 97 -4.17 8.16 15.43
CA VAL A 97 -4.15 7.72 16.82
C VAL A 97 -3.78 6.24 16.90
N ARG A 98 -3.09 5.86 17.96
CA ARG A 98 -2.68 4.48 18.22
C ARG A 98 -3.84 3.48 18.20
N ALA A 99 -5.05 3.93 18.55
CA ALA A 99 -6.27 3.10 18.53
C ALA A 99 -6.57 2.55 17.11
N ASN A 100 -6.22 3.29 16.07
CA ASN A 100 -6.43 2.91 14.67
C ASN A 100 -5.27 2.06 14.08
N ALA A 101 -4.16 1.87 14.80
CA ALA A 101 -3.08 1.01 14.36
C ALA A 101 -3.54 -0.45 14.30
N GLN A 102 -3.05 -1.17 13.31
CA GLN A 102 -3.40 -2.57 13.05
C GLN A 102 -2.16 -3.46 13.22
N PRO A 103 -2.33 -4.78 13.45
CA PRO A 103 -3.56 -5.59 13.45
C PRO A 103 -4.53 -5.22 14.56
N MET A 104 -5.84 -5.27 14.27
CA MET A 104 -6.87 -5.18 15.30
C MET A 104 -7.10 -6.55 15.93
N ILE A 105 -6.75 -6.70 17.20
CA ILE A 105 -6.93 -7.93 17.97
C ILE A 105 -8.25 -7.84 18.71
N VAL A 106 -9.18 -8.75 18.42
CA VAL A 106 -10.52 -8.79 18.98
C VAL A 106 -10.77 -10.15 19.62
N ARG A 107 -11.25 -10.11 20.88
CA ARG A 107 -11.70 -11.31 21.63
C ARG A 107 -13.22 -11.36 21.67
N HIS A 108 -13.76 -12.52 21.39
CA HIS A 108 -15.21 -12.76 21.43
C HIS A 108 -15.52 -14.19 21.90
N GLY A 109 -16.79 -14.54 22.11
CA GLY A 109 -17.20 -15.82 22.67
C GLY A 109 -16.83 -17.09 21.85
N ARG A 110 -16.30 -16.92 20.64
CA ARG A 110 -15.81 -18.02 19.77
C ARG A 110 -14.29 -18.01 19.58
N GLY A 111 -13.55 -17.18 20.32
CA GLY A 111 -12.09 -17.12 20.28
C GLY A 111 -11.55 -15.71 20.02
N THR A 112 -10.30 -15.63 19.66
CA THR A 112 -9.59 -14.39 19.32
C THR A 112 -9.30 -14.35 17.83
N MET A 113 -9.35 -13.18 17.21
CA MET A 113 -8.86 -12.93 15.87
C MET A 113 -7.99 -11.67 15.83
N ALA A 114 -7.03 -11.62 14.91
CA ALA A 114 -6.29 -10.44 14.52
C ALA A 114 -6.62 -10.13 13.06
N LEU A 115 -6.89 -8.87 12.73
CA LEU A 115 -7.31 -8.43 11.41
C LEU A 115 -6.47 -7.25 10.92
N CYS A 116 -5.97 -7.38 9.70
CA CYS A 116 -5.29 -6.34 8.93
C CYS A 116 -6.14 -5.98 7.70
N HIS A 117 -6.24 -4.70 7.37
CA HIS A 117 -7.03 -4.17 6.27
C HIS A 117 -6.23 -3.15 5.45
N ASN A 118 -6.18 -3.36 4.14
CA ASN A 118 -5.73 -2.39 3.14
C ASN A 118 -6.92 -2.00 2.26
N GLY A 119 -7.30 -0.74 2.28
CA GLY A 119 -8.40 -0.20 1.51
C GLY A 119 -9.22 0.85 2.28
N ASN A 120 -10.43 1.10 1.81
CA ASN A 120 -11.39 2.01 2.43
C ASN A 120 -12.82 1.62 2.08
N LEU A 121 -13.67 1.50 3.09
CA LEU A 121 -15.10 1.22 2.91
C LEU A 121 -15.86 2.51 2.64
N THR A 122 -16.65 2.53 1.58
CA THR A 122 -17.48 3.69 1.21
C THR A 122 -18.73 3.82 2.08
N ASN A 123 -19.21 2.70 2.64
CA ASN A 123 -20.37 2.65 3.53
C ASN A 123 -20.01 2.49 5.03
N ALA A 124 -18.76 2.71 5.41
CA ALA A 124 -18.28 2.51 6.79
C ALA A 124 -19.10 3.28 7.84
N LEU A 125 -19.46 4.54 7.56
CA LEU A 125 -20.23 5.38 8.48
C LEU A 125 -21.66 4.88 8.70
N GLU A 126 -22.29 4.37 7.66
CA GLU A 126 -23.64 3.78 7.74
C GLU A 126 -23.61 2.50 8.58
N LEU A 127 -22.69 1.59 8.24
CA LEU A 127 -22.52 0.34 8.97
C LEU A 127 -22.16 0.58 10.45
N ARG A 128 -21.33 1.58 10.72
CA ARG A 128 -20.96 1.97 12.08
C ARG A 128 -22.20 2.42 12.88
N ARG A 129 -23.03 3.30 12.31
CA ARG A 129 -24.26 3.77 12.98
C ARG A 129 -25.23 2.61 13.26
N GLN A 130 -25.35 1.66 12.33
CA GLN A 130 -26.18 0.47 12.56
C GLN A 130 -25.66 -0.35 13.73
N LEU A 131 -24.34 -0.58 13.80
CA LEU A 131 -23.71 -1.33 14.89
C LEU A 131 -23.82 -0.59 16.23
N GLU A 132 -23.62 0.72 16.28
CA GLU A 132 -23.80 1.54 17.47
C GLU A 132 -25.25 1.48 18.01
N ASN A 133 -26.25 1.49 17.13
CA ASN A 133 -27.65 1.28 17.49
C ASN A 133 -27.93 -0.13 18.03
N GLU A 134 -27.11 -1.12 17.66
CA GLU A 134 -27.15 -2.49 18.20
C GLU A 134 -26.32 -2.64 19.50
N GLY A 135 -25.71 -1.55 19.99
CA GLY A 135 -24.92 -1.53 21.23
C GLY A 135 -23.42 -1.75 21.07
N ALA A 136 -22.88 -1.70 19.86
CA ALA A 136 -21.43 -1.77 19.65
C ALA A 136 -20.72 -0.53 20.19
N ILE A 137 -19.58 -0.73 20.89
CA ILE A 137 -18.75 0.33 21.45
C ILE A 137 -17.43 0.36 20.66
N PHE A 138 -17.20 1.46 19.94
CA PHE A 138 -15.99 1.66 19.15
C PHE A 138 -14.91 2.38 19.95
N HIS A 139 -13.65 1.96 19.77
CA HIS A 139 -12.47 2.55 20.41
C HIS A 139 -11.70 3.48 19.49
N GLY A 140 -11.85 3.28 18.18
CA GLY A 140 -11.21 4.04 17.13
C GLY A 140 -12.21 4.63 16.14
N SER A 141 -11.66 5.25 15.09
CA SER A 141 -12.43 5.84 14.00
C SER A 141 -12.21 5.08 12.68
N SER A 142 -11.45 3.96 12.69
CA SER A 142 -11.15 3.18 11.50
C SER A 142 -12.34 2.33 11.05
N ASP A 143 -12.54 2.23 9.74
CA ASP A 143 -13.47 1.28 9.09
C ASP A 143 -13.09 -0.18 9.36
N THR A 144 -11.82 -0.46 9.62
CA THR A 144 -11.34 -1.79 10.03
C THR A 144 -12.05 -2.30 11.29
N GLU A 145 -12.35 -1.41 12.23
CA GLU A 145 -13.08 -1.80 13.44
C GLU A 145 -14.54 -2.18 13.12
N VAL A 146 -15.16 -1.53 12.13
CA VAL A 146 -16.48 -1.91 11.61
C VAL A 146 -16.45 -3.32 11.03
N ILE A 147 -15.41 -3.66 10.23
CA ILE A 147 -15.22 -5.01 9.69
C ILE A 147 -15.09 -6.03 10.82
N CYS A 148 -14.30 -5.74 11.85
CA CYS A 148 -14.13 -6.61 13.01
C CYS A 148 -15.47 -6.89 13.72
N TYR A 149 -16.30 -5.88 13.94
CA TYR A 149 -17.62 -6.04 14.55
C TYR A 149 -18.56 -6.89 13.69
N LEU A 150 -18.61 -6.65 12.37
CA LEU A 150 -19.47 -7.41 11.46
C LEU A 150 -19.07 -8.89 11.42
N ILE A 151 -17.78 -9.20 11.28
CA ILE A 151 -17.28 -10.57 11.31
C ILE A 151 -17.60 -11.23 12.66
N THR A 152 -17.37 -10.53 13.77
CA THR A 152 -17.67 -11.05 15.12
C THR A 152 -19.16 -11.34 15.28
N ARG A 153 -20.02 -10.38 14.90
CA ARG A 153 -21.49 -10.55 14.96
C ARG A 153 -21.94 -11.77 14.16
N ASN A 154 -21.47 -11.90 12.92
CA ASN A 154 -21.80 -13.03 12.08
C ASN A 154 -21.21 -14.35 12.64
N ARG A 155 -19.98 -14.32 13.17
CA ARG A 155 -19.33 -15.50 13.78
C ARG A 155 -20.08 -16.05 14.99
N LEU A 156 -20.69 -15.19 15.80
CA LEU A 156 -21.51 -15.61 16.94
C LEU A 156 -22.82 -16.28 16.51
N ARG A 157 -23.38 -15.89 15.37
CA ARG A 157 -24.62 -16.42 14.81
C ARG A 157 -24.40 -17.66 13.93
N MET A 158 -23.23 -17.77 13.30
CA MET A 158 -22.90 -18.80 12.32
C MET A 158 -21.82 -19.75 12.85
N GLY A 159 -21.78 -20.99 12.31
CA GLY A 159 -20.87 -22.03 12.81
C GLY A 159 -19.39 -21.78 12.54
N SER A 160 -19.00 -21.19 11.39
CA SER A 160 -17.62 -21.05 10.97
C SER A 160 -17.19 -19.60 10.76
N ILE A 161 -15.88 -19.33 10.86
CA ILE A 161 -15.34 -17.99 10.59
C ILE A 161 -15.44 -17.65 9.11
N GLU A 162 -15.30 -18.63 8.24
CA GLU A 162 -15.37 -18.48 6.79
C GLU A 162 -16.78 -18.03 6.36
N THR A 163 -17.81 -18.69 6.88
CA THR A 163 -19.19 -18.29 6.62
C THR A 163 -19.49 -16.90 7.17
N ALA A 164 -18.90 -16.54 8.33
CA ALA A 164 -19.05 -15.21 8.90
C ALA A 164 -18.39 -14.14 8.02
N ILE A 165 -17.22 -14.42 7.47
CA ILE A 165 -16.52 -13.53 6.53
C ILE A 165 -17.34 -13.39 5.24
N SER A 166 -17.74 -14.50 4.61
CA SER A 166 -18.59 -14.49 3.40
C SER A 166 -19.85 -13.64 3.60
N LYS A 167 -20.55 -13.82 4.74
CA LYS A 167 -21.73 -12.99 5.08
C LYS A 167 -21.39 -11.52 5.38
N THR A 168 -20.20 -11.24 5.82
CA THR A 168 -19.75 -9.86 5.99
C THR A 168 -19.50 -9.20 4.63
N MET A 169 -18.93 -9.93 3.67
CA MET A 169 -18.72 -9.42 2.30
C MET A 169 -20.03 -9.04 1.59
N ASP A 170 -21.17 -9.65 1.94
CA ASP A 170 -22.49 -9.29 1.38
C ASP A 170 -22.89 -7.82 1.64
N VAL A 171 -22.34 -7.20 2.69
CA VAL A 171 -22.72 -5.84 3.12
C VAL A 171 -21.60 -4.81 3.03
N LEU A 172 -20.36 -5.24 2.78
CA LEU A 172 -19.24 -4.31 2.63
C LEU A 172 -19.25 -3.69 1.24
N GLU A 173 -19.11 -2.36 1.19
CA GLU A 173 -18.94 -1.60 -0.05
C GLU A 173 -17.61 -0.84 0.00
N GLY A 174 -16.87 -0.87 -1.11
CA GLY A 174 -15.57 -0.21 -1.20
C GLY A 174 -14.42 -1.15 -1.49
N ALA A 175 -13.20 -0.69 -1.22
CA ALA A 175 -11.97 -1.45 -1.43
C ALA A 175 -11.53 -2.12 -0.13
N TYR A 176 -11.25 -3.43 -0.19
CA TYR A 176 -10.65 -4.12 0.95
C TYR A 176 -9.83 -5.35 0.53
N SER A 177 -8.59 -5.39 0.98
CA SER A 177 -7.78 -6.58 1.05
C SER A 177 -7.50 -6.86 2.53
N LEU A 178 -7.95 -8.03 3.01
CA LEU A 178 -7.86 -8.39 4.43
C LEU A 178 -6.92 -9.57 4.63
N VAL A 179 -6.15 -9.51 5.71
CA VAL A 179 -5.49 -10.68 6.29
C VAL A 179 -6.00 -10.88 7.70
N ILE A 180 -6.57 -12.06 7.96
CA ILE A 180 -7.23 -12.39 9.22
C ILE A 180 -6.56 -13.63 9.80
N MET A 181 -6.11 -13.55 11.04
CA MET A 181 -5.55 -14.65 11.79
C MET A 181 -6.49 -15.04 12.93
N SER A 182 -6.84 -16.31 13.02
CA SER A 182 -7.54 -16.91 14.15
C SER A 182 -6.64 -17.93 14.84
N ALA A 183 -7.12 -18.60 15.86
CA ALA A 183 -6.33 -19.64 16.57
C ALA A 183 -5.82 -20.78 15.65
N THR A 184 -6.51 -21.07 14.55
CA THR A 184 -6.18 -22.21 13.68
C THR A 184 -6.21 -21.91 12.18
N LYS A 185 -6.38 -20.67 11.80
CA LYS A 185 -6.49 -20.30 10.37
C LYS A 185 -5.85 -18.96 10.09
N LEU A 186 -5.13 -18.89 8.99
CA LEU A 186 -4.73 -17.66 8.36
C LEU A 186 -5.56 -17.49 7.09
N ILE A 187 -6.23 -16.34 6.94
CA ILE A 187 -7.24 -16.12 5.92
C ILE A 187 -6.92 -14.84 5.16
N ALA A 188 -6.91 -14.91 3.84
CA ALA A 188 -6.83 -13.75 2.96
C ALA A 188 -8.18 -13.52 2.29
N VAL A 189 -8.60 -12.26 2.17
CA VAL A 189 -9.88 -11.88 1.53
C VAL A 189 -9.62 -10.69 0.63
N ARG A 190 -10.12 -10.74 -0.61
CA ARG A 190 -10.06 -9.62 -1.55
C ARG A 190 -11.47 -9.18 -1.91
N ASP A 191 -11.70 -7.88 -2.00
CA ASP A 191 -13.01 -7.34 -2.38
C ASP A 191 -13.47 -7.85 -3.76
N PRO A 192 -14.80 -7.92 -4.02
CA PRO A 192 -15.32 -8.52 -5.27
C PRO A 192 -14.96 -7.76 -6.55
N ARG A 193 -14.48 -6.52 -6.46
CA ARG A 193 -13.98 -5.74 -7.60
C ARG A 193 -12.46 -5.81 -7.75
N GLY A 194 -11.76 -6.27 -6.69
CA GLY A 194 -10.30 -6.43 -6.69
C GLY A 194 -9.54 -5.11 -6.74
N TYR A 195 -10.03 -4.08 -6.06
CA TYR A 195 -9.41 -2.75 -6.09
C TYR A 195 -7.95 -2.76 -5.62
N ARG A 196 -7.65 -3.51 -4.54
CA ARG A 196 -6.29 -3.59 -3.98
C ARG A 196 -5.66 -4.94 -4.28
N PRO A 197 -4.34 -5.00 -4.51
CA PRO A 197 -3.65 -6.25 -4.75
C PRO A 197 -3.56 -7.08 -3.47
N LEU A 198 -3.53 -8.39 -3.63
CA LEU A 198 -3.28 -9.36 -2.59
C LEU A 198 -2.74 -10.63 -3.24
N CYS A 199 -1.55 -11.08 -2.85
CA CYS A 199 -0.91 -12.26 -3.43
C CYS A 199 -0.65 -13.35 -2.39
N ILE A 200 -0.41 -14.55 -2.90
CA ILE A 200 -0.15 -15.77 -2.14
C ILE A 200 1.24 -16.26 -2.49
N GLY A 201 2.04 -16.57 -1.49
CA GLY A 201 3.31 -17.28 -1.63
C GLY A 201 3.34 -18.60 -0.87
N THR A 202 4.29 -19.45 -1.25
CA THR A 202 4.59 -20.73 -0.59
C THR A 202 5.97 -20.69 0.03
N LEU A 203 6.11 -21.24 1.23
CA LEU A 203 7.39 -21.39 1.92
C LEU A 203 8.09 -22.70 1.53
N PRO A 204 9.43 -22.75 1.48
CA PRO A 204 10.18 -23.97 1.15
C PRO A 204 9.87 -25.15 2.08
N GLY A 205 9.63 -24.89 3.38
CA GLY A 205 9.26 -25.89 4.39
C GLY A 205 7.78 -26.30 4.38
N GLY A 206 6.99 -25.74 3.47
CA GLY A 206 5.55 -25.81 3.45
C GLY A 206 4.91 -24.71 4.30
N GLY A 207 3.67 -24.38 3.95
CA GLY A 207 2.99 -23.23 4.53
C GLY A 207 2.77 -22.11 3.52
N TYR A 208 2.17 -21.03 3.96
CA TYR A 208 1.67 -19.99 3.05
C TYR A 208 1.92 -18.60 3.59
N VAL A 209 2.13 -17.67 2.66
CA VAL A 209 2.29 -16.25 2.94
C VAL A 209 1.26 -15.46 2.12
N PHE A 210 0.61 -14.48 2.75
CA PHE A 210 -0.30 -13.54 2.11
C PHE A 210 0.29 -12.14 2.23
N ALA A 211 0.32 -11.37 1.16
CA ALA A 211 0.87 -10.02 1.17
C ALA A 211 0.18 -9.10 0.17
N SER A 212 0.22 -7.80 0.43
CA SER A 212 -0.23 -6.79 -0.53
C SER A 212 0.62 -6.80 -1.80
N GLU A 213 1.92 -7.11 -1.71
CA GLU A 213 2.85 -7.13 -2.84
C GLU A 213 3.81 -8.32 -2.77
N SER A 214 4.26 -8.79 -3.93
CA SER A 214 5.19 -9.91 -4.04
C SER A 214 6.57 -9.62 -3.44
N CYS A 215 7.01 -8.36 -3.42
CA CYS A 215 8.27 -7.99 -2.75
C CYS A 215 8.30 -8.33 -1.24
N ALA A 216 7.13 -8.43 -0.61
CA ALA A 216 7.04 -8.89 0.77
C ALA A 216 7.14 -10.41 0.91
N LEU A 217 6.73 -11.17 -0.13
CA LEU A 217 6.97 -12.61 -0.20
C LEU A 217 8.46 -12.89 -0.29
N ASP A 218 9.18 -12.18 -1.17
CA ASP A 218 10.64 -12.29 -1.32
C ASP A 218 11.36 -12.01 0.00
N ALA A 219 10.94 -10.95 0.71
CA ALA A 219 11.50 -10.59 2.01
C ALA A 219 11.23 -11.64 3.11
N ALA A 220 10.17 -12.42 2.98
CA ALA A 220 9.82 -13.53 3.86
C ALA A 220 10.35 -14.90 3.40
N GLY A 221 11.15 -14.94 2.32
CA GLY A 221 11.68 -16.19 1.76
C GLY A 221 10.65 -17.08 1.07
N ALA A 222 9.50 -16.53 0.70
CA ALA A 222 8.42 -17.26 0.03
C ALA A 222 8.47 -17.07 -1.50
N THR A 223 8.02 -18.07 -2.24
CA THR A 223 7.88 -18.00 -3.70
C THR A 223 6.44 -17.63 -4.05
N LEU A 224 6.26 -16.66 -4.96
CA LEU A 224 4.95 -16.25 -5.47
C LEU A 224 4.22 -17.46 -6.10
N LEU A 225 3.03 -17.77 -5.62
CA LEU A 225 2.15 -18.80 -6.16
C LEU A 225 1.16 -18.22 -7.17
N ARG A 226 0.37 -17.23 -6.73
CA ARG A 226 -0.63 -16.50 -7.51
C ARG A 226 -1.18 -15.30 -6.75
N ASP A 227 -1.93 -14.47 -7.42
CA ASP A 227 -2.77 -13.47 -6.76
C ASP A 227 -4.05 -14.10 -6.20
N VAL A 228 -4.65 -13.43 -5.20
CA VAL A 228 -6.01 -13.72 -4.73
C VAL A 228 -6.99 -13.13 -5.72
N GLU A 229 -7.94 -13.93 -6.22
CA GLU A 229 -8.93 -13.46 -7.18
C GLU A 229 -9.88 -12.42 -6.55
N PRO A 230 -10.42 -11.46 -7.32
CA PRO A 230 -11.48 -10.57 -6.85
C PRO A 230 -12.67 -11.38 -6.28
N GLY A 231 -13.04 -11.11 -5.03
CA GLY A 231 -14.13 -11.80 -4.32
C GLY A 231 -13.73 -13.12 -3.65
N GLU A 232 -12.47 -13.54 -3.74
CA GLU A 232 -12.00 -14.79 -3.18
C GLU A 232 -11.68 -14.66 -1.66
N ILE A 233 -12.04 -15.70 -0.93
CA ILE A 233 -11.59 -15.96 0.45
C ILE A 233 -10.66 -17.17 0.39
N VAL A 234 -9.39 -16.97 0.72
CA VAL A 234 -8.37 -18.05 0.76
C VAL A 234 -8.05 -18.38 2.22
N ILE A 235 -8.08 -19.65 2.54
CA ILE A 235 -7.90 -20.15 3.91
C ILE A 235 -6.73 -21.13 3.96
N ALA A 236 -5.69 -20.80 4.72
CA ALA A 236 -4.67 -21.72 5.16
C ALA A 236 -5.08 -22.28 6.54
N ASP A 237 -5.43 -23.56 6.59
CA ASP A 237 -5.89 -24.22 7.80
C ASP A 237 -4.72 -24.95 8.47
N THR A 238 -4.36 -24.56 9.70
CA THR A 238 -3.21 -25.13 10.40
C THR A 238 -3.43 -26.59 10.85
N LYS A 239 -4.68 -27.03 10.97
CA LYS A 239 -5.00 -28.39 11.37
C LYS A 239 -4.81 -29.40 10.23
N THR A 240 -5.13 -29.00 9.01
CA THR A 240 -4.99 -29.87 7.83
C THR A 240 -3.70 -29.57 7.06
N GLY A 241 -3.16 -28.34 7.18
CA GLY A 241 -2.06 -27.83 6.39
C GLY A 241 -2.47 -27.49 4.94
N GLU A 242 -3.77 -27.48 4.63
CA GLU A 242 -4.30 -27.26 3.30
C GLU A 242 -4.62 -25.79 3.05
N LEU A 243 -4.47 -25.38 1.78
CA LEU A 243 -4.95 -24.13 1.25
C LEU A 243 -6.26 -24.38 0.49
N ARG A 244 -7.32 -23.71 0.87
CA ARG A 244 -8.62 -23.81 0.20
C ARG A 244 -9.22 -22.45 -0.07
N SER A 245 -10.08 -22.37 -1.11
CA SER A 245 -10.73 -21.15 -1.55
C SER A 245 -12.24 -21.26 -1.44
N ILE A 246 -12.88 -20.13 -1.12
CA ILE A 246 -14.32 -19.90 -1.25
C ILE A 246 -14.50 -18.80 -2.28
N LYS A 247 -15.29 -19.05 -3.32
CA LYS A 247 -15.43 -18.17 -4.48
C LYS A 247 -16.86 -17.67 -4.70
N ASP A 248 -17.67 -17.64 -3.64
CA ASP A 248 -19.09 -17.24 -3.71
C ASP A 248 -19.29 -15.78 -4.19
N HIS A 249 -18.27 -14.93 -4.02
CA HIS A 249 -18.28 -13.53 -4.42
C HIS A 249 -17.41 -13.24 -5.66
N CYS A 250 -16.82 -14.28 -6.28
CA CYS A 250 -16.02 -14.16 -7.50
C CYS A 250 -16.88 -14.03 -8.77
N GLY A 251 -16.23 -13.74 -9.89
CA GLY A 251 -16.84 -13.78 -11.22
C GLY A 251 -17.66 -12.56 -11.58
N ARG A 252 -17.50 -11.45 -10.89
CA ARG A 252 -18.09 -10.17 -11.29
C ARG A 252 -17.49 -9.69 -12.61
N PRO A 253 -18.32 -9.20 -13.54
CA PRO A 253 -17.83 -8.67 -14.82
C PRO A 253 -17.16 -7.29 -14.68
N ASP A 254 -17.37 -6.61 -13.56
CA ASP A 254 -16.94 -5.24 -13.29
C ASP A 254 -15.73 -5.20 -12.32
N THR A 255 -14.72 -6.03 -12.53
CA THR A 255 -13.45 -5.95 -11.78
C THR A 255 -12.72 -4.64 -12.11
N GLN A 256 -12.13 -3.99 -11.11
CA GLN A 256 -11.61 -2.62 -11.20
C GLN A 256 -10.36 -2.45 -10.35
N MET A 257 -9.27 -3.11 -10.73
CA MET A 257 -8.00 -2.88 -10.05
C MET A 257 -7.56 -1.43 -10.16
N CYS A 258 -7.06 -0.85 -9.08
CA CYS A 258 -6.58 0.51 -9.05
C CYS A 258 -5.31 0.64 -9.92
N VAL A 259 -5.37 1.41 -11.00
CA VAL A 259 -4.23 1.64 -11.89
C VAL A 259 -3.04 2.31 -11.18
N PHE A 260 -3.29 3.06 -10.10
CA PHE A 260 -2.24 3.69 -9.30
C PHE A 260 -1.33 2.70 -8.58
N GLU A 261 -1.75 1.45 -8.40
CA GLU A 261 -0.86 0.38 -7.94
C GLU A 261 0.33 0.22 -8.92
N PHE A 262 0.09 0.25 -10.22
CA PHE A 262 1.16 0.24 -11.24
C PHE A 262 1.89 1.57 -11.36
N ILE A 263 1.17 2.69 -11.31
CA ILE A 263 1.75 4.02 -11.55
C ILE A 263 2.67 4.44 -10.39
N TYR A 264 2.21 4.27 -9.13
CA TYR A 264 2.86 4.90 -7.99
C TYR A 264 3.02 4.01 -6.75
N PHE A 265 1.95 3.31 -6.28
CA PHE A 265 1.96 2.72 -4.95
C PHE A 265 2.94 1.56 -4.81
N SER A 266 2.95 0.63 -5.76
CA SER A 266 3.73 -0.60 -5.64
C SER A 266 5.21 -0.39 -5.97
N ARG A 267 6.06 -1.20 -5.37
CA ARG A 267 7.49 -1.22 -5.69
C ARG A 267 7.72 -1.75 -7.10
N PRO A 268 8.72 -1.24 -7.83
CA PRO A 268 9.02 -1.69 -9.19
C PRO A 268 9.33 -3.19 -9.31
N ASP A 269 9.89 -3.79 -8.27
CA ASP A 269 10.22 -5.21 -8.21
C ASP A 269 9.03 -6.12 -7.90
N SER A 270 7.84 -5.55 -7.67
CA SER A 270 6.61 -6.32 -7.45
C SER A 270 6.00 -6.83 -8.74
N ILE A 271 5.34 -8.01 -8.63
CA ILE A 271 4.49 -8.60 -9.66
C ILE A 271 3.04 -8.53 -9.15
N ILE A 272 2.14 -7.98 -9.95
CA ILE A 272 0.73 -7.84 -9.64
C ILE A 272 -0.08 -8.37 -10.83
N GLU A 273 -0.99 -9.32 -10.57
CA GLU A 273 -1.81 -9.98 -11.60
C GLU A 273 -0.98 -10.48 -12.80
N GLY A 274 0.17 -11.08 -12.49
CA GLY A 274 1.10 -11.64 -13.48
C GLY A 274 1.93 -10.60 -14.23
N SER A 275 1.79 -9.30 -13.92
CA SER A 275 2.49 -8.22 -14.61
C SER A 275 3.56 -7.58 -13.72
N SER A 276 4.78 -7.39 -14.25
CA SER A 276 5.84 -6.65 -13.57
C SER A 276 5.50 -5.17 -13.52
N VAL A 277 5.54 -4.56 -12.33
CA VAL A 277 5.34 -3.11 -12.14
C VAL A 277 6.40 -2.32 -12.90
N HIS A 278 7.66 -2.76 -12.86
CA HIS A 278 8.77 -2.15 -13.61
C HIS A 278 8.49 -2.11 -15.12
N GLU A 279 8.12 -3.26 -15.71
CA GLU A 279 7.85 -3.30 -17.16
C GLU A 279 6.61 -2.51 -17.54
N ALA A 280 5.56 -2.49 -16.70
CA ALA A 280 4.37 -1.67 -16.93
C ALA A 280 4.72 -0.17 -16.96
N ARG A 281 5.53 0.31 -16.02
CA ARG A 281 6.01 1.72 -15.99
C ARG A 281 6.88 2.05 -17.19
N LYS A 282 7.80 1.15 -17.59
CA LYS A 282 8.59 1.32 -18.82
C LYS A 282 7.72 1.43 -20.06
N GLN A 283 6.71 0.55 -20.15
CA GLN A 283 5.78 0.58 -21.28
C GLN A 283 4.97 1.89 -21.34
N ALA A 284 4.52 2.42 -20.18
CA ALA A 284 3.89 3.73 -20.09
C ALA A 284 4.83 4.85 -20.60
N GLY A 285 6.12 4.78 -20.26
CA GLY A 285 7.14 5.71 -20.75
C GLY A 285 7.34 5.63 -22.27
N ARG A 286 7.32 4.43 -22.87
CA ARG A 286 7.38 4.26 -24.33
C ARG A 286 6.19 4.90 -25.02
N PHE A 287 4.97 4.63 -24.57
CA PHE A 287 3.77 5.28 -25.12
C PHE A 287 3.83 6.79 -25.00
N LEU A 288 4.32 7.30 -23.87
CA LEU A 288 4.47 8.72 -23.64
C LEU A 288 5.46 9.39 -24.65
N ALA A 289 6.52 8.67 -25.05
CA ALA A 289 7.46 9.15 -26.07
C ALA A 289 6.82 9.14 -27.48
N GLN A 290 5.99 8.15 -27.80
CA GLN A 290 5.27 8.06 -29.07
C GLN A 290 4.20 9.15 -29.21
N GLU A 291 3.42 9.39 -28.14
CA GLU A 291 2.33 10.36 -28.16
C GLU A 291 2.83 11.82 -28.09
N HIS A 292 3.95 12.05 -27.40
CA HIS A 292 4.47 13.39 -27.13
C HIS A 292 5.98 13.51 -27.42
N PRO A 293 6.39 13.27 -28.68
CA PRO A 293 7.79 13.39 -29.07
C PRO A 293 8.30 14.82 -28.90
N VAL A 294 9.58 14.97 -28.60
CA VAL A 294 10.24 16.28 -28.47
C VAL A 294 11.73 16.14 -28.75
N GLU A 295 12.34 17.18 -29.32
CA GLU A 295 13.79 17.25 -29.43
C GLU A 295 14.41 17.68 -28.10
N ALA A 296 15.23 16.82 -27.51
CA ALA A 296 15.91 17.11 -26.26
C ALA A 296 17.29 16.40 -26.21
N ASP A 297 18.09 16.78 -25.22
CA ASP A 297 19.45 16.31 -25.09
C ASP A 297 19.59 15.21 -24.02
N VAL A 298 18.63 15.12 -23.12
CA VAL A 298 18.64 14.10 -22.04
C VAL A 298 17.23 13.86 -21.49
N VAL A 299 16.92 12.59 -21.18
CA VAL A 299 15.74 12.17 -20.41
C VAL A 299 16.15 11.90 -18.97
N ILE A 300 15.42 12.44 -18.02
CA ILE A 300 15.59 12.18 -16.58
C ILE A 300 14.26 11.83 -15.94
N GLY A 301 14.28 10.99 -14.89
CA GLY A 301 13.08 10.66 -14.09
C GLY A 301 13.08 11.36 -12.74
N VAL A 302 11.89 11.63 -12.22
CA VAL A 302 11.71 12.05 -10.83
C VAL A 302 11.81 10.82 -9.93
N PRO A 303 12.73 10.74 -8.97
CA PRO A 303 12.83 9.61 -8.05
C PRO A 303 11.64 9.53 -7.07
N ASP A 304 11.08 8.32 -6.79
CA ASP A 304 11.51 7.01 -7.28
C ASP A 304 10.61 6.54 -8.45
N SER A 305 9.34 6.88 -8.47
CA SER A 305 8.29 6.36 -9.36
C SER A 305 8.41 6.77 -10.83
N GLY A 306 9.01 7.93 -11.12
CA GLY A 306 9.23 8.39 -12.50
C GLY A 306 10.42 7.75 -13.21
N LEU A 307 11.29 6.98 -12.51
CA LEU A 307 12.54 6.47 -13.09
C LEU A 307 12.30 5.44 -14.19
N ASP A 308 11.40 4.48 -13.96
CA ASP A 308 11.11 3.41 -14.93
C ASP A 308 10.46 3.95 -16.21
N ALA A 309 9.51 4.88 -16.05
CA ALA A 309 8.86 5.56 -17.17
C ALA A 309 9.86 6.41 -17.97
N ALA A 310 10.80 7.10 -17.29
CA ALA A 310 11.87 7.83 -17.96
C ALA A 310 12.81 6.91 -18.75
N LEU A 311 13.12 5.73 -18.21
CA LEU A 311 13.90 4.73 -18.93
C LEU A 311 13.16 4.26 -20.19
N GLY A 312 11.86 3.97 -20.09
CA GLY A 312 11.02 3.59 -21.23
C GLY A 312 10.93 4.69 -22.28
N TYR A 313 10.76 5.94 -21.86
CA TYR A 313 10.77 7.12 -22.74
C TYR A 313 12.10 7.25 -23.50
N SER A 314 13.23 7.12 -22.80
CA SER A 314 14.56 7.18 -23.40
C SER A 314 14.79 6.08 -24.45
N GLN A 315 14.39 4.86 -24.13
CA GLN A 315 14.54 3.71 -25.04
C GLN A 315 13.74 3.88 -26.34
N GLU A 316 12.55 4.44 -26.25
CA GLU A 316 11.67 4.65 -27.40
C GLU A 316 12.08 5.86 -28.25
N SER A 317 12.40 6.99 -27.57
CA SER A 317 12.75 8.23 -28.26
C SER A 317 14.18 8.27 -28.80
N GLY A 318 15.07 7.38 -28.32
CA GLY A 318 16.50 7.40 -28.62
C GLY A 318 17.28 8.54 -27.91
N ILE A 319 16.61 9.38 -27.11
CA ILE A 319 17.26 10.43 -26.33
C ILE A 319 17.97 9.79 -25.13
N PRO A 320 19.26 10.12 -24.86
CA PRO A 320 20.01 9.49 -23.78
C PRO A 320 19.36 9.66 -22.41
N TYR A 321 19.31 8.56 -21.62
CA TYR A 321 18.91 8.61 -20.22
C TYR A 321 20.04 9.17 -19.34
N GLY A 322 19.69 10.02 -18.37
CA GLY A 322 20.63 10.57 -17.40
C GLY A 322 20.05 10.60 -15.98
N ILE A 323 20.92 10.57 -14.99
CA ILE A 323 20.55 10.79 -13.58
C ILE A 323 20.49 12.30 -13.34
N GLY A 324 19.28 12.85 -13.33
CA GLY A 324 19.05 14.28 -13.13
C GLY A 324 18.90 14.68 -11.66
N PHE A 325 18.47 13.73 -10.82
CA PHE A 325 18.24 13.95 -9.39
C PHE A 325 18.86 12.87 -8.52
N ILE A 326 19.30 13.25 -7.34
CA ILE A 326 19.66 12.35 -6.25
C ILE A 326 18.70 12.58 -5.09
N LYS A 327 18.02 11.51 -4.66
CA LYS A 327 17.18 11.51 -3.48
C LYS A 327 18.03 11.16 -2.25
N ASN A 328 17.95 11.99 -1.22
CA ASN A 328 18.60 11.68 0.05
C ASN A 328 17.83 10.59 0.79
N LYS A 329 18.41 9.39 0.84
CA LYS A 329 17.79 8.19 1.45
C LYS A 329 17.75 8.24 2.98
N TYR A 330 18.56 9.11 3.61
CA TYR A 330 18.64 9.22 5.08
C TYR A 330 17.62 10.18 5.68
N ILE A 331 16.86 10.90 4.85
CA ILE A 331 15.80 11.80 5.31
C ILE A 331 14.48 11.07 5.23
N GLY A 332 14.01 10.61 6.38
CA GLY A 332 12.66 10.08 6.54
C GLY A 332 11.57 11.17 6.37
N ARG A 333 10.30 10.76 6.26
CA ARG A 333 9.15 11.67 6.15
C ARG A 333 8.83 12.44 7.44
N THR A 334 9.44 12.11 8.55
CA THR A 334 9.26 12.71 9.88
C THR A 334 9.68 14.18 9.98
N PHE A 335 10.34 14.77 8.98
CA PHE A 335 10.61 16.21 8.93
C PHE A 335 9.38 17.03 8.50
N ILE A 336 8.28 16.93 9.25
CA ILE A 336 7.13 17.85 9.14
C ILE A 336 7.43 19.03 10.06
N GLN A 337 7.99 20.11 9.47
CA GLN A 337 8.20 21.35 10.20
C GLN A 337 7.17 22.42 9.84
N GLY A 338 6.72 23.19 10.84
CA GLY A 338 5.51 23.99 10.82
C GLY A 338 5.52 25.28 9.97
N SER A 339 6.64 25.74 9.37
CA SER A 339 6.67 26.99 8.60
C SER A 339 6.91 26.75 7.09
N GLN A 340 6.40 27.67 6.25
CA GLN A 340 6.55 27.59 4.79
C GLN A 340 8.03 27.60 4.35
N LYS A 341 8.86 28.39 5.01
CA LYS A 341 10.30 28.48 4.78
C LYS A 341 11.06 27.17 5.15
N GLN A 342 10.59 26.48 6.16
CA GLN A 342 11.11 25.17 6.58
C GLN A 342 10.68 24.06 5.62
N ARG A 343 9.47 24.12 5.04
CA ARG A 343 8.99 23.22 3.99
C ARG A 343 9.78 23.41 2.68
N GLU A 344 10.17 24.65 2.36
CA GLU A 344 11.02 24.96 1.22
C GLU A 344 12.42 24.35 1.38
N ASN A 345 13.01 24.42 2.54
CA ASN A 345 14.29 23.78 2.85
C ASN A 345 14.20 22.25 2.85
N SER A 346 13.09 21.67 3.31
CA SER A 346 12.96 20.19 3.41
C SER A 346 12.97 19.49 2.04
N VAL A 347 12.49 20.11 0.97
CA VAL A 347 12.61 19.52 -0.39
C VAL A 347 14.00 19.69 -0.96
N ARG A 348 14.68 20.82 -0.72
CA ARG A 348 16.11 20.97 -1.08
C ARG A 348 16.99 19.91 -0.46
N ILE A 349 16.69 19.52 0.78
CA ILE A 349 17.44 18.47 1.48
C ILE A 349 17.07 17.08 0.94
N LYS A 350 15.85 16.87 0.45
CA LYS A 350 15.38 15.57 -0.04
C LYS A 350 15.80 15.25 -1.47
N LEU A 351 15.87 16.26 -2.34
CA LEU A 351 16.09 16.06 -3.77
C LEU A 351 17.10 17.09 -4.29
N ASN A 352 18.27 16.64 -4.69
CA ASN A 352 19.32 17.46 -5.28
C ASN A 352 19.43 17.21 -6.79
N VAL A 353 19.61 18.30 -7.56
CA VAL A 353 19.87 18.23 -9.00
C VAL A 353 21.32 17.87 -9.26
N VAL A 354 21.56 16.97 -10.21
CA VAL A 354 22.89 16.68 -10.75
C VAL A 354 23.18 17.67 -11.88
N SER A 355 23.79 18.82 -11.54
CA SER A 355 23.97 19.94 -12.46
C SER A 355 24.76 19.55 -13.72
N SER A 356 25.74 18.65 -13.64
CA SER A 356 26.50 18.15 -14.81
C SER A 356 25.62 17.41 -15.83
N THR A 357 24.49 16.84 -15.40
CA THR A 357 23.54 16.16 -16.29
C THR A 357 22.65 17.14 -17.03
N VAL A 358 22.26 18.28 -16.41
CA VAL A 358 21.18 19.14 -16.92
C VAL A 358 21.64 20.51 -17.42
N LYS A 359 22.80 21.03 -16.97
CA LYS A 359 23.27 22.37 -17.29
C LYS A 359 23.45 22.56 -18.80
N GLY A 360 22.80 23.58 -19.35
CA GLY A 360 22.86 23.95 -20.77
C GLY A 360 22.09 23.01 -21.70
N LYS A 361 21.36 22.00 -21.16
CA LYS A 361 20.64 21.00 -21.95
C LYS A 361 19.14 21.26 -22.00
N ARG A 362 18.51 20.77 -23.08
CA ARG A 362 17.06 20.57 -23.18
C ARG A 362 16.74 19.24 -22.50
N VAL A 363 15.93 19.28 -21.46
CA VAL A 363 15.68 18.15 -20.57
C VAL A 363 14.25 17.65 -20.74
N VAL A 364 14.05 16.37 -21.00
CA VAL A 364 12.77 15.69 -20.78
C VAL A 364 12.75 15.22 -19.34
N LEU A 365 11.83 15.76 -18.57
CA LEU A 365 11.56 15.36 -17.18
C LEU A 365 10.32 14.47 -17.14
N VAL A 366 10.47 13.22 -16.73
CA VAL A 366 9.36 12.27 -16.60
C VAL A 366 9.00 12.07 -15.13
N ASP A 367 7.73 12.22 -14.80
CA ASP A 367 7.14 11.96 -13.47
C ASP A 367 5.96 11.02 -13.59
N ASP A 368 5.53 10.43 -12.47
CA ASP A 368 4.39 9.54 -12.42
C ASP A 368 3.05 10.28 -12.58
N SER A 369 2.83 11.36 -11.85
CA SER A 369 1.54 12.04 -11.78
C SER A 369 1.63 13.51 -11.36
N ILE A 370 0.61 14.30 -11.74
CA ILE A 370 0.38 15.64 -11.21
C ILE A 370 -0.97 15.66 -10.50
N VAL A 371 -0.97 15.93 -9.19
CA VAL A 371 -2.20 16.05 -8.39
C VAL A 371 -2.53 17.52 -8.14
N ARG A 372 -1.67 18.22 -7.38
CA ARG A 372 -1.87 19.64 -6.98
C ARG A 372 -0.97 20.61 -7.75
N GLY A 373 -0.01 20.13 -8.50
CA GLY A 373 0.94 20.93 -9.29
C GLY A 373 2.06 21.61 -8.49
N THR A 374 1.99 21.68 -7.17
CA THR A 374 3.00 22.38 -6.34
C THR A 374 4.37 21.71 -6.38
N THR A 375 4.41 20.37 -6.33
CA THR A 375 5.66 19.60 -6.42
C THR A 375 6.30 19.73 -7.77
N SER A 376 5.52 19.61 -8.85
CA SER A 376 5.99 19.70 -10.23
C SER A 376 6.59 21.08 -10.54
N ALA A 377 5.91 22.17 -10.16
CA ALA A 377 6.41 23.53 -10.31
C ALA A 377 7.77 23.72 -9.62
N ARG A 378 7.94 23.13 -8.45
CA ARG A 378 9.18 23.21 -7.68
C ARG A 378 10.31 22.42 -8.30
N ILE A 379 10.04 21.20 -8.77
CA ILE A 379 11.03 20.35 -9.44
C ILE A 379 11.52 21.04 -10.72
N ILE A 380 10.62 21.61 -11.51
CA ILE A 380 10.97 22.40 -12.71
C ILE A 380 11.84 23.59 -12.34
N LYS A 381 11.52 24.32 -11.26
CA LYS A 381 12.33 25.44 -10.78
C LYS A 381 13.75 24.97 -10.41
N LEU A 382 13.91 23.85 -9.70
CA LEU A 382 15.24 23.30 -9.34
C LEU A 382 16.10 23.02 -10.58
N LEU A 383 15.51 22.48 -11.67
CA LEU A 383 16.23 22.22 -12.91
C LEU A 383 16.66 23.52 -13.61
N ARG A 384 15.78 24.53 -13.64
CA ARG A 384 16.09 25.86 -14.22
C ARG A 384 17.18 26.56 -13.42
N ASP A 385 17.09 26.53 -12.09
CA ASP A 385 18.12 27.11 -11.20
C ASP A 385 19.49 26.40 -11.37
N ALA A 386 19.49 25.10 -11.73
CA ALA A 386 20.70 24.34 -12.06
C ALA A 386 21.23 24.58 -13.48
N GLY A 387 20.54 25.42 -14.26
CA GLY A 387 20.98 25.85 -15.59
C GLY A 387 20.46 25.01 -16.75
N ALA A 388 19.38 24.25 -16.59
CA ALA A 388 18.71 23.62 -17.73
C ALA A 388 18.21 24.68 -18.72
N LYS A 389 18.47 24.46 -20.02
CA LYS A 389 18.06 25.37 -21.09
C LYS A 389 16.55 25.33 -21.34
N GLU A 390 16.00 24.12 -21.40
CA GLU A 390 14.58 23.84 -21.55
C GLU A 390 14.19 22.65 -20.64
N VAL A 391 12.93 22.61 -20.19
CA VAL A 391 12.37 21.50 -19.41
C VAL A 391 11.03 21.11 -20.03
N HIS A 392 11.00 19.94 -20.62
CA HIS A 392 9.80 19.32 -21.20
C HIS A 392 9.26 18.32 -20.18
N PHE A 393 8.22 18.69 -19.45
CA PHE A 393 7.63 17.87 -18.41
C PHE A 393 6.64 16.86 -19.01
N ARG A 394 6.82 15.58 -18.72
CA ARG A 394 5.98 14.47 -19.17
C ARG A 394 5.46 13.71 -17.97
N VAL A 395 4.22 13.24 -18.04
CA VAL A 395 3.53 12.57 -16.93
C VAL A 395 2.95 11.25 -17.45
N SER A 396 3.29 10.15 -16.82
CA SER A 396 2.84 8.82 -17.25
C SER A 396 1.42 8.47 -16.82
N ALA A 397 0.86 9.17 -15.81
CA ALA A 397 -0.53 9.00 -15.40
C ALA A 397 -1.49 9.88 -16.21
N PRO A 398 -2.76 9.44 -16.37
CA PRO A 398 -3.82 10.30 -16.90
C PRO A 398 -4.13 11.48 -15.94
N PRO A 399 -4.79 12.57 -16.43
CA PRO A 399 -5.18 13.70 -15.59
C PRO A 399 -6.08 13.29 -14.42
N PHE A 400 -5.70 13.67 -13.22
CA PHE A 400 -6.44 13.41 -11.99
C PHE A 400 -7.58 14.43 -11.85
N LYS A 401 -8.84 14.02 -12.13
CA LYS A 401 -10.00 14.92 -12.18
C LYS A 401 -10.99 14.77 -11.02
N TYR A 402 -10.95 13.65 -10.31
CA TYR A 402 -11.93 13.30 -9.27
C TYR A 402 -11.24 12.83 -7.99
N PRO A 403 -11.86 13.05 -6.81
CA PRO A 403 -11.36 12.49 -5.56
C PRO A 403 -11.43 10.96 -5.57
N CYS A 404 -10.65 10.34 -4.70
CA CYS A 404 -10.66 8.90 -4.50
C CYS A 404 -11.46 8.54 -3.22
N TYR A 405 -12.35 7.55 -3.33
CA TYR A 405 -13.14 7.03 -2.20
C TYR A 405 -12.65 5.66 -1.72
N PHE A 406 -11.64 5.08 -2.39
CA PHE A 406 -11.20 3.69 -2.20
C PHE A 406 -9.84 3.55 -1.50
N GLY A 407 -9.36 4.63 -0.88
CA GLY A 407 -8.19 4.58 -0.01
C GLY A 407 -7.09 5.60 -0.30
N THR A 408 -7.06 6.27 -1.47
CA THR A 408 -6.08 7.34 -1.75
C THR A 408 -6.54 8.64 -1.10
N ASP A 409 -5.65 9.32 -0.36
CA ASP A 409 -5.98 10.58 0.36
C ASP A 409 -6.11 11.79 -0.58
N ILE A 410 -7.19 11.80 -1.35
CA ILE A 410 -7.61 12.93 -2.19
C ILE A 410 -9.07 13.24 -1.87
N PRO A 411 -9.34 13.95 -0.76
CA PRO A 411 -10.68 14.13 -0.25
C PRO A 411 -11.49 15.20 -0.98
N ASP A 412 -10.84 16.17 -1.65
CA ASP A 412 -11.52 17.33 -2.26
C ASP A 412 -11.05 17.55 -3.70
N GLN A 413 -12.02 17.62 -4.60
CA GLN A 413 -11.82 17.89 -6.01
C GLN A 413 -11.15 19.26 -6.26
N LYS A 414 -11.38 20.25 -5.39
CA LYS A 414 -10.78 21.60 -5.49
C LYS A 414 -9.25 21.58 -5.35
N LEU A 415 -8.69 20.52 -4.79
CA LEU A 415 -7.24 20.35 -4.65
C LEU A 415 -6.56 19.84 -5.91
N LEU A 416 -7.34 19.37 -6.88
CA LEU A 416 -6.85 18.78 -8.11
C LEU A 416 -6.62 19.83 -9.19
N VAL A 417 -5.38 19.94 -9.70
CA VAL A 417 -5.01 20.91 -10.73
C VAL A 417 -5.75 20.69 -12.06
N ALA A 418 -6.12 19.44 -12.36
CA ALA A 418 -6.81 19.07 -13.60
C ALA A 418 -8.34 19.24 -13.54
N THR A 419 -8.90 19.63 -12.36
CA THR A 419 -10.33 19.86 -12.24
C THR A 419 -10.77 21.07 -13.07
N GLY A 420 -11.81 20.86 -13.91
CA GLY A 420 -12.34 21.92 -14.77
C GLY A 420 -11.44 22.35 -15.92
N ARG A 421 -10.36 21.58 -16.19
CA ARG A 421 -9.41 21.84 -17.27
C ARG A 421 -9.36 20.64 -18.22
N ASN A 422 -9.04 20.91 -19.48
CA ASN A 422 -8.62 19.89 -20.44
C ASN A 422 -7.08 19.78 -20.47
N VAL A 423 -6.56 18.82 -21.25
CA VAL A 423 -5.11 18.58 -21.32
C VAL A 423 -4.36 19.74 -21.96
N GLU A 424 -5.00 20.53 -22.82
CA GLU A 424 -4.42 21.69 -23.50
C GLU A 424 -4.34 22.93 -22.60
N GLN A 425 -5.19 23.04 -21.57
CA GLN A 425 -5.24 24.11 -20.57
C GLN A 425 -4.30 23.85 -19.39
#